data_b7a0547cca2e6c6359a6887f59cc8767
#
_entry.id   b7a0547cca2e6c6359a6887f59cc8767
#
_cell.length_a   1.000
_cell.length_b   1.000
_cell.length_c   1.000
_cell.angle_alpha   90.00
_cell.angle_beta   90.00
_cell.angle_gamma   90.00
#
_symmetry.space_group_name_H-M   'P 1'
#
loop_
_entity.id
_entity.type
_entity.pdbx_description
1 polymer ?
#
loop_
_entity_poly.entity_id
_entity_poly.type
_entity_poly.pdbx_seq_one_letter_code
_entity_poly.pdbx_strand_id
1 'polypeptide(L)'
;RLWSFLLSENDRLAAARRAGKKIVGALKDLGTAPVIAFSTPDAVAFYPDGAWWIPCMMEMSEGLLRIADAAGYGDEVCPVRATLAAFLNRAHFPIPDLLLASVGACCDDMSCLMQRLADLETPLLWWEVPYRGGDEPTPEAVRFVTGQLERVRRAIGDLVGHAVTDEMLGEGIRKANRV
;
A
#
# COMPACT_ATOMS: atom_id res chain seq x y z
N ARG A 1 19.97 -5.99 -10.38
CA ARG A 1 19.47 -4.69 -9.88
C ARG A 1 18.10 -4.81 -9.22
N LEU A 2 17.10 -5.47 -9.84
CA LEU A 2 15.76 -5.59 -9.25
C LEU A 2 15.78 -6.33 -7.90
N TRP A 3 16.41 -7.48 -7.82
CA TRP A 3 16.58 -8.25 -6.58
C TRP A 3 17.22 -7.43 -5.46
N SER A 4 18.30 -6.76 -5.75
CA SER A 4 18.98 -5.90 -4.77
C SER A 4 18.08 -4.79 -4.27
N PHE A 5 17.24 -4.22 -5.14
CA PHE A 5 16.26 -3.20 -4.77
C PHE A 5 15.18 -3.78 -3.85
N LEU A 6 14.60 -4.93 -4.18
CA LEU A 6 13.57 -5.58 -3.38
C LEU A 6 14.09 -6.00 -2.00
N LEU A 7 15.26 -6.64 -1.95
CA LEU A 7 15.88 -7.09 -0.70
C LEU A 7 16.33 -5.94 0.22
N SER A 8 16.54 -4.75 -0.30
CA SER A 8 16.92 -3.56 0.46
C SER A 8 15.75 -2.69 0.91
N GLU A 9 14.50 -3.12 0.72
CA GLU A 9 13.32 -2.30 1.00
C GLU A 9 13.27 -1.84 2.46
N ASN A 10 13.46 -2.74 3.41
CA ASN A 10 13.48 -2.39 4.83
C ASN A 10 14.52 -1.30 5.14
N ASP A 11 15.74 -1.46 4.62
CA ASP A 11 16.83 -0.51 4.85
C ASP A 11 16.55 0.86 4.22
N ARG A 12 15.96 0.87 3.01
CA ARG A 12 15.57 2.10 2.30
C ARG A 12 14.47 2.83 3.05
N LEU A 13 13.44 2.13 3.53
CA LEU A 13 12.36 2.70 4.31
C LEU A 13 12.85 3.21 5.66
N ALA A 14 13.71 2.45 6.35
CA ALA A 14 14.33 2.89 7.59
C ALA A 14 15.21 4.14 7.38
N ALA A 15 15.95 4.21 6.29
CA ALA A 15 16.74 5.38 5.92
C ALA A 15 15.86 6.60 5.62
N ALA A 16 14.75 6.41 4.91
CA ALA A 16 13.78 7.46 4.64
C ALA A 16 13.18 8.03 5.94
N ARG A 17 12.82 7.15 6.89
CA ARG A 17 12.32 7.56 8.21
C ARG A 17 13.37 8.36 9.00
N ARG A 18 14.63 7.91 9.01
CA ARG A 18 15.72 8.69 9.65
C ARG A 18 15.94 10.05 9.01
N ALA A 19 15.64 10.18 7.71
CA ALA A 19 15.67 11.46 6.99
C ALA A 19 14.41 12.32 7.23
N GLY A 20 13.50 11.93 8.13
CA GLY A 20 12.29 12.67 8.48
C GLY A 20 11.12 12.47 7.52
N LYS A 21 11.23 11.56 6.55
CA LYS A 21 10.16 11.29 5.58
C LYS A 21 9.09 10.39 6.19
N LYS A 22 7.86 10.61 5.76
CA LYS A 22 6.72 9.76 6.09
C LYS A 22 6.71 8.52 5.21
N ILE A 23 6.31 7.38 5.78
CA ILE A 23 6.20 6.11 5.08
C ILE A 23 4.72 5.83 4.81
N VAL A 24 4.37 5.68 3.54
CA VAL A 24 3.01 5.34 3.09
C VAL A 24 3.05 3.93 2.50
N GLY A 25 2.32 3.00 3.11
CA GLY A 25 2.08 1.68 2.55
C GLY A 25 0.83 1.71 1.67
N ALA A 26 0.87 1.09 0.50
CA ALA A 26 -0.31 0.92 -0.35
C ALA A 26 -0.52 -0.56 -0.60
N LEU A 27 -1.66 -1.07 -0.18
CA LEU A 27 -2.00 -2.47 -0.29
C LEU A 27 -2.96 -2.68 -1.44
N LYS A 28 -2.56 -3.61 -2.32
CA LYS A 28 -3.28 -3.98 -3.53
C LYS A 28 -3.85 -2.79 -4.32
N ASP A 29 -3.07 -1.76 -4.38
CA ASP A 29 -3.37 -0.57 -5.15
C ASP A 29 -3.00 -0.81 -6.62
N LEU A 30 -3.80 -0.30 -7.52
CA LEU A 30 -3.57 -0.37 -8.97
C LEU A 30 -2.47 0.60 -9.45
N GLY A 31 -1.62 1.08 -8.53
CA GLY A 31 -0.50 1.97 -8.83
C GLY A 31 -0.81 3.46 -8.72
N THR A 32 -2.06 3.83 -8.45
CA THR A 32 -2.50 5.23 -8.48
C THR A 32 -2.21 5.97 -7.17
N ALA A 33 -2.61 5.40 -6.03
CA ALA A 33 -2.44 6.07 -4.75
C ALA A 33 -0.95 6.22 -4.32
N PRO A 34 -0.04 5.24 -4.58
CA PRO A 34 1.39 5.44 -4.34
C PRO A 34 2.00 6.62 -5.11
N VAL A 35 1.50 6.91 -6.32
CA VAL A 35 1.97 8.07 -7.11
C VAL A 35 1.72 9.36 -6.35
N ILE A 36 0.57 9.50 -5.71
CA ILE A 36 0.26 10.68 -4.88
C ILE A 36 1.25 10.79 -3.72
N ALA A 37 1.57 9.67 -3.05
CA ALA A 37 2.49 9.67 -1.92
C ALA A 37 3.91 10.09 -2.32
N PHE A 38 4.49 9.53 -3.39
CA PHE A 38 5.83 9.90 -3.80
C PHE A 38 5.90 11.17 -4.68
N SER A 39 4.77 11.83 -4.91
CA SER A 39 4.76 13.17 -5.55
C SER A 39 5.33 14.24 -4.63
N THR A 40 5.27 14.06 -3.31
CA THR A 40 5.94 14.93 -2.35
C THR A 40 7.34 14.42 -1.98
N PRO A 41 8.35 15.31 -1.78
CA PRO A 41 9.67 14.89 -1.32
C PRO A 41 9.68 14.36 0.13
N ASP A 42 8.62 14.66 0.91
CA ASP A 42 8.53 14.36 2.34
C ASP A 42 7.87 13.01 2.65
N ALA A 43 7.48 12.26 1.62
CA ALA A 43 6.99 10.90 1.77
C ALA A 43 7.71 9.92 0.84
N VAL A 44 7.64 8.64 1.22
CA VAL A 44 8.01 7.49 0.39
C VAL A 44 6.85 6.51 0.39
N ALA A 45 6.63 5.85 -0.74
CA ALA A 45 5.62 4.81 -0.87
C ALA A 45 6.26 3.44 -1.08
N PHE A 46 5.60 2.40 -0.59
CA PHE A 46 5.96 1.01 -0.82
C PHE A 46 4.72 0.11 -0.81
N TYR A 47 4.89 -1.13 -1.25
CA TYR A 47 3.85 -2.15 -1.23
C TYR A 47 4.13 -3.18 -0.14
N PRO A 48 3.44 -3.13 1.02
CA PRO A 48 3.63 -4.11 2.10
C PRO A 48 3.39 -5.56 1.69
N ASP A 49 2.53 -5.80 0.70
CA ASP A 49 2.30 -7.12 0.12
C ASP A 49 3.54 -7.70 -0.58
N GLY A 50 4.54 -6.90 -0.89
CA GLY A 50 5.88 -7.37 -1.27
C GLY A 50 6.52 -8.30 -0.24
N ALA A 51 6.14 -8.19 1.03
CA ALA A 51 6.65 -9.05 2.10
C ALA A 51 6.29 -10.55 1.93
N TRP A 52 5.25 -10.91 1.18
CA TRP A 52 4.95 -12.30 0.87
C TRP A 52 5.51 -12.75 -0.48
N TRP A 53 5.65 -11.81 -1.43
CA TRP A 53 6.17 -12.11 -2.77
C TRP A 53 7.58 -12.69 -2.74
N ILE A 54 8.50 -12.05 -2.03
CA ILE A 54 9.90 -12.49 -1.95
C ILE A 54 10.01 -13.86 -1.26
N PRO A 55 9.45 -14.07 -0.07
CA PRO A 55 9.44 -15.39 0.55
C PRO A 55 8.76 -16.47 -0.29
N CYS A 56 7.68 -16.14 -1.01
CA CYS A 56 6.99 -17.08 -1.89
C CYS A 56 7.91 -17.52 -3.04
N MET A 57 8.55 -16.58 -3.72
CA MET A 57 9.47 -16.88 -4.83
C MET A 57 10.73 -17.62 -4.39
N MET A 58 11.10 -17.53 -3.12
CA MET A 58 12.22 -18.26 -2.52
C MET A 58 11.80 -19.56 -1.83
N GLU A 59 10.53 -19.95 -1.94
CA GLU A 59 9.95 -21.12 -1.25
C GLU A 59 10.13 -21.08 0.29
N MET A 60 10.09 -19.88 0.88
CA MET A 60 10.32 -19.62 2.30
C MET A 60 9.10 -19.04 3.01
N SER A 61 7.92 -19.10 2.41
CA SER A 61 6.70 -18.46 2.93
C SER A 61 6.06 -19.21 4.12
N GLU A 62 6.43 -20.47 4.38
CA GLU A 62 5.78 -21.32 5.40
C GLU A 62 5.76 -20.66 6.79
N GLY A 63 6.84 -20.01 7.20
CA GLY A 63 6.92 -19.34 8.49
C GLY A 63 5.93 -18.17 8.62
N LEU A 64 5.74 -17.41 7.55
CA LEU A 64 4.78 -16.29 7.51
C LEU A 64 3.34 -16.82 7.50
N LEU A 65 3.07 -17.87 6.74
CA LEU A 65 1.75 -18.50 6.69
C LEU A 65 1.35 -19.05 8.06
N ARG A 66 2.24 -19.72 8.77
CA ARG A 66 1.98 -20.21 10.14
C ARG A 66 1.65 -19.07 11.12
N ILE A 67 2.27 -17.91 10.99
CA ILE A 67 1.94 -16.73 11.81
C ILE A 67 0.52 -16.25 11.49
N ALA A 68 0.16 -16.20 10.21
CA ALA A 68 -1.18 -15.82 9.78
C ALA A 68 -2.24 -16.83 10.29
N ASP A 69 -1.96 -18.13 10.17
CA ASP A 69 -2.81 -19.22 10.65
C ASP A 69 -3.05 -19.08 12.17
N ALA A 70 -2.00 -18.82 12.94
CA ALA A 70 -2.09 -18.60 14.39
C ALA A 70 -2.89 -17.33 14.73
N ALA A 71 -2.97 -16.36 13.82
CA ALA A 71 -3.79 -15.16 13.94
C ALA A 71 -5.26 -15.39 13.48
N GLY A 72 -5.62 -16.60 13.08
CA GLY A 72 -6.97 -16.95 12.65
C GLY A 72 -7.23 -16.82 11.14
N TYR A 73 -6.18 -16.74 10.33
CA TYR A 73 -6.25 -16.64 8.86
C TYR A 73 -5.60 -17.88 8.25
N GLY A 74 -6.36 -18.97 8.16
CA GLY A 74 -5.92 -20.26 7.68
C GLY A 74 -5.96 -20.44 6.17
N ASP A 75 -6.01 -21.69 5.72
CA ASP A 75 -5.92 -22.06 4.31
C ASP A 75 -7.12 -21.63 3.46
N GLU A 76 -8.20 -21.20 4.09
CA GLU A 76 -9.38 -20.61 3.44
C GLU A 76 -9.09 -19.20 2.86
N VAL A 77 -8.03 -18.53 3.33
CA VAL A 77 -7.59 -17.22 2.83
C VAL A 77 -6.38 -17.39 1.93
N CYS A 78 -6.37 -16.66 0.82
CA CYS A 78 -5.25 -16.63 -0.12
C CYS A 78 -3.90 -16.47 0.59
N PRO A 79 -2.79 -17.04 0.07
CA PRO A 79 -1.44 -16.87 0.63
C PRO A 79 -0.99 -15.43 0.85
N VAL A 80 -1.68 -14.43 0.31
CA VAL A 80 -1.50 -13.02 0.62
C VAL A 80 -1.63 -12.72 2.13
N ARG A 81 -2.24 -13.62 2.91
CA ARG A 81 -2.30 -13.56 4.37
C ARG A 81 -0.92 -13.47 5.04
N ALA A 82 0.14 -13.89 4.36
CA ALA A 82 1.52 -13.68 4.81
C ALA A 82 1.88 -12.19 4.99
N THR A 83 1.18 -11.26 4.30
CA THR A 83 1.34 -9.82 4.53
C THR A 83 0.94 -9.44 5.96
N LEU A 84 -0.14 -10.01 6.50
CA LEU A 84 -0.53 -9.81 7.90
C LEU A 84 0.60 -10.23 8.85
N ALA A 85 1.23 -11.39 8.60
CA ALA A 85 2.34 -11.87 9.41
C ALA A 85 3.52 -10.88 9.42
N ALA A 86 3.80 -10.21 8.29
CA ALA A 86 4.84 -9.20 8.21
C ALA A 86 4.56 -7.99 9.12
N PHE A 87 3.30 -7.59 9.26
CA PHE A 87 2.89 -6.55 10.22
C PHE A 87 2.98 -7.04 11.67
N LEU A 88 2.55 -8.26 11.94
CA LEU A 88 2.56 -8.84 13.29
C LEU A 88 3.98 -9.00 13.85
N ASN A 89 4.89 -9.53 13.05
CA ASN A 89 6.27 -9.77 13.49
C ASN A 89 7.20 -8.56 13.35
N ARG A 90 6.78 -7.51 12.63
CA ARG A 90 7.51 -6.24 12.43
C ARG A 90 8.95 -6.42 11.89
N ALA A 91 9.21 -7.49 11.17
CA ALA A 91 10.56 -7.88 10.76
C ALA A 91 10.91 -7.45 9.32
N HIS A 92 9.91 -7.15 8.49
CA HIS A 92 10.11 -7.00 7.04
C HIS A 92 10.19 -5.54 6.59
N PHE A 93 9.56 -4.63 7.32
CA PHE A 93 9.55 -3.20 7.02
C PHE A 93 9.14 -2.39 8.27
N PRO A 94 9.51 -1.12 8.36
CA PRO A 94 8.98 -0.24 9.40
C PRO A 94 7.47 -0.08 9.23
N ILE A 95 6.71 -0.14 10.33
CA ILE A 95 5.26 0.11 10.27
C ILE A 95 5.01 1.47 9.61
N PRO A 96 4.17 1.56 8.58
CA PRO A 96 3.92 2.80 7.87
C PRO A 96 3.22 3.84 8.74
N ASP A 97 3.43 5.11 8.44
CA ASP A 97 2.72 6.23 9.07
C ASP A 97 1.29 6.35 8.57
N LEU A 98 1.02 5.83 7.36
CA LEU A 98 -0.31 5.70 6.76
C LEU A 98 -0.34 4.48 5.87
N LEU A 99 -1.41 3.70 5.96
CA LEU A 99 -1.68 2.58 5.09
C LEU A 99 -2.88 2.91 4.20
N LEU A 100 -2.68 2.87 2.89
CA LEU A 100 -3.74 3.03 1.90
C LEU A 100 -4.27 1.67 1.50
N ALA A 101 -5.57 1.49 1.55
CA ALA A 101 -6.23 0.25 1.19
C ALA A 101 -7.31 0.50 0.14
N SER A 102 -7.19 -0.15 -1.01
CA SER A 102 -8.27 -0.14 -2.00
C SER A 102 -9.29 -1.23 -1.69
N VAL A 103 -10.56 -0.91 -1.90
CA VAL A 103 -11.69 -1.84 -1.78
C VAL A 103 -12.56 -1.77 -3.03
N GLY A 104 -13.51 -2.69 -3.14
CA GLY A 104 -14.41 -2.78 -4.28
C GLY A 104 -13.92 -3.79 -5.31
N ALA A 105 -13.59 -3.37 -6.53
CA ALA A 105 -13.24 -4.26 -7.64
C ALA A 105 -11.87 -4.97 -7.53
N CYS A 106 -11.24 -4.98 -6.35
CA CYS A 106 -9.88 -5.50 -6.18
C CYS A 106 -9.87 -6.94 -5.66
N CYS A 107 -9.85 -7.14 -4.34
CA CYS A 107 -9.63 -8.45 -3.74
C CYS A 107 -10.23 -8.51 -2.34
N ASP A 108 -11.15 -9.44 -2.12
CA ASP A 108 -11.86 -9.57 -0.85
C ASP A 108 -10.94 -10.08 0.26
N ASP A 109 -10.06 -11.01 -0.03
CA ASP A 109 -9.07 -11.52 0.94
C ASP A 109 -8.19 -10.39 1.47
N MET A 110 -7.73 -9.50 0.58
CA MET A 110 -6.95 -8.35 0.99
C MET A 110 -7.78 -7.37 1.84
N SER A 111 -9.05 -7.16 1.50
CA SER A 111 -9.94 -6.32 2.30
C SER A 111 -10.16 -6.90 3.70
N CYS A 112 -10.28 -8.22 3.82
CA CYS A 112 -10.35 -8.92 5.11
C CYS A 112 -9.09 -8.68 5.96
N LEU A 113 -7.90 -8.84 5.35
CA LEU A 113 -6.63 -8.57 6.03
C LEU A 113 -6.50 -7.11 6.48
N MET A 114 -6.99 -6.17 5.65
CA MET A 114 -6.98 -4.73 5.99
C MET A 114 -7.80 -4.43 7.24
N GLN A 115 -8.97 -5.05 7.39
CA GLN A 115 -9.79 -4.87 8.58
C GLN A 115 -9.02 -5.30 9.83
N ARG A 116 -8.29 -6.42 9.75
CA ARG A 116 -7.45 -6.88 10.85
C ARG A 116 -6.29 -5.92 11.16
N LEU A 117 -5.71 -5.30 10.13
CA LEU A 117 -4.64 -4.30 10.31
C LEU A 117 -5.17 -3.03 10.99
N ALA A 118 -6.43 -2.66 10.78
CA ALA A 118 -7.07 -1.57 11.51
C ALA A 118 -7.13 -1.84 13.03
N ASP A 119 -7.37 -3.09 13.44
CA ASP A 119 -7.35 -3.50 14.86
C ASP A 119 -5.95 -3.43 15.49
N LEU A 120 -4.89 -3.38 14.69
CA LEU A 120 -3.51 -3.26 15.15
C LEU A 120 -3.06 -1.79 15.31
N GLU A 121 -4.00 -0.85 15.33
CA GLU A 121 -3.74 0.59 15.44
C GLU A 121 -2.87 1.16 14.31
N THR A 122 -2.79 0.46 13.17
CA THR A 122 -2.11 0.98 11.99
C THR A 122 -3.00 2.04 11.34
N PRO A 123 -2.53 3.28 11.17
CA PRO A 123 -3.33 4.32 10.52
C PRO A 123 -3.74 3.87 9.11
N LEU A 124 -5.04 3.77 8.86
CA LEU A 124 -5.59 3.18 7.66
C LEU A 124 -6.57 4.13 6.98
N LEU A 125 -6.38 4.36 5.70
CA LEU A 125 -7.31 5.08 4.84
C LEU A 125 -7.82 4.15 3.73
N TRP A 126 -9.12 3.90 3.77
CA TRP A 126 -9.81 3.18 2.71
C TRP A 126 -10.12 4.13 1.55
N TRP A 127 -9.91 3.66 0.30
CA TRP A 127 -10.42 4.27 -0.90
C TRP A 127 -11.08 3.22 -1.79
N GLU A 128 -12.10 3.61 -2.52
CA GLU A 128 -12.95 2.65 -3.20
C GLU A 128 -12.77 2.73 -4.72
N VAL A 129 -12.63 1.54 -5.32
CA VAL A 129 -12.64 1.35 -6.77
C VAL A 129 -13.96 0.70 -7.14
N PRO A 130 -14.88 1.40 -7.84
CA PRO A 130 -16.16 0.84 -8.21
C PRO A 130 -16.00 -0.30 -9.21
N TYR A 131 -16.91 -1.27 -9.13
CA TYR A 131 -16.98 -2.33 -10.12
C TYR A 131 -17.30 -1.72 -11.49
N ARG A 132 -16.61 -2.17 -12.51
CA ARG A 132 -16.79 -1.70 -13.89
C ARG A 132 -17.79 -2.60 -14.61
N GLY A 133 -18.94 -2.04 -14.96
CA GLY A 133 -20.03 -2.74 -15.63
C GLY A 133 -19.96 -2.74 -17.18
N GLY A 134 -18.90 -2.19 -17.78
CA GLY A 134 -18.77 -2.04 -19.24
C GLY A 134 -17.35 -1.69 -19.67
N ASP A 135 -17.17 -1.50 -20.99
CA ASP A 135 -15.85 -1.24 -21.57
C ASP A 135 -15.33 0.17 -21.25
N GLU A 136 -16.22 1.15 -21.16
CA GLU A 136 -15.87 2.54 -20.84
C GLU A 136 -16.40 2.95 -19.46
N PRO A 137 -15.62 3.73 -18.68
CA PRO A 137 -16.10 4.25 -17.41
C PRO A 137 -17.18 5.31 -17.62
N THR A 138 -18.24 5.25 -16.80
CA THR A 138 -19.24 6.31 -16.82
C THR A 138 -18.72 7.61 -16.20
N PRO A 139 -19.26 8.78 -16.57
CA PRO A 139 -18.90 10.05 -15.94
C PRO A 139 -19.07 10.05 -14.41
N GLU A 140 -20.05 9.30 -13.90
CA GLU A 140 -20.31 9.12 -12.47
C GLU A 140 -19.17 8.35 -11.80
N ALA A 141 -18.74 7.23 -12.41
CA ALA A 141 -17.62 6.43 -11.92
C ALA A 141 -16.32 7.25 -11.89
N VAL A 142 -16.07 8.03 -12.93
CA VAL A 142 -14.91 8.93 -12.99
C VAL A 142 -14.96 9.96 -11.86
N ARG A 143 -16.09 10.64 -11.66
CA ARG A 143 -16.25 11.61 -10.56
C ARG A 143 -16.06 10.96 -9.20
N PHE A 144 -16.60 9.75 -9.01
CA PHE A 144 -16.47 9.01 -7.76
C PHE A 144 -14.99 8.70 -7.46
N VAL A 145 -14.27 8.08 -8.41
CA VAL A 145 -12.84 7.74 -8.23
C VAL A 145 -12.00 8.99 -8.02
N THR A 146 -12.28 10.07 -8.77
CA THR A 146 -11.60 11.36 -8.57
C THR A 146 -11.77 11.85 -7.13
N GLY A 147 -12.99 11.79 -6.59
CA GLY A 147 -13.26 12.16 -5.20
C GLY A 147 -12.52 11.28 -4.18
N GLN A 148 -12.38 9.97 -4.46
CA GLN A 148 -11.59 9.07 -3.62
C GLN A 148 -10.10 9.44 -3.64
N LEU A 149 -9.54 9.69 -4.82
CA LEU A 149 -8.13 10.07 -4.96
C LEU A 149 -7.83 11.45 -4.34
N GLU A 150 -8.75 12.38 -4.39
CA GLU A 150 -8.64 13.66 -3.68
C GLU A 150 -8.68 13.50 -2.15
N ARG A 151 -9.39 12.50 -1.62
CA ARG A 151 -9.32 12.13 -0.20
C ARG A 151 -7.92 11.60 0.17
N VAL A 152 -7.37 10.71 -0.67
CA VAL A 152 -6.00 10.20 -0.51
C VAL A 152 -5.00 11.35 -0.54
N ARG A 153 -5.13 12.25 -1.52
CA ARG A 153 -4.27 13.43 -1.67
C ARG A 153 -4.28 14.31 -0.42
N ARG A 154 -5.46 14.60 0.13
CA ARG A 154 -5.60 15.39 1.37
C ARG A 154 -4.95 14.68 2.55
N ALA A 155 -5.23 13.38 2.75
CA ALA A 155 -4.66 12.62 3.85
C ALA A 155 -3.12 12.58 3.81
N ILE A 156 -2.53 12.50 2.61
CA ILE A 156 -1.08 12.57 2.43
C ILE A 156 -0.59 14.00 2.75
N GLY A 157 -1.30 15.03 2.30
CA GLY A 157 -0.98 16.41 2.64
C GLY A 157 -1.00 16.67 4.15
N ASP A 158 -2.03 16.21 4.83
CA ASP A 158 -2.15 16.29 6.30
C ASP A 158 -0.99 15.55 7.00
N LEU A 159 -0.62 14.38 6.48
CA LEU A 159 0.47 13.56 7.01
C LEU A 159 1.84 14.25 6.91
N VAL A 160 2.11 14.93 5.80
CA VAL A 160 3.41 15.60 5.55
C VAL A 160 3.42 17.07 6.00
N GLY A 161 2.26 17.62 6.38
CA GLY A 161 2.13 18.99 6.89
C GLY A 161 2.02 20.09 5.83
N HIS A 162 1.80 19.72 4.56
CA HIS A 162 1.57 20.67 3.47
C HIS A 162 0.76 20.03 2.33
N ALA A 163 0.09 20.85 1.53
CA ALA A 163 -0.71 20.34 0.42
C ALA A 163 0.19 19.70 -0.68
N VAL A 164 -0.27 18.57 -1.23
CA VAL A 164 0.29 18.00 -2.46
C VAL A 164 -0.30 18.80 -3.64
N THR A 165 0.49 19.64 -4.28
CA THR A 165 0.02 20.52 -5.37
C THR A 165 -0.14 19.76 -6.69
N ASP A 166 -0.80 20.40 -7.68
CA ASP A 166 -0.95 19.81 -9.01
C ASP A 166 0.40 19.68 -9.74
N GLU A 167 1.32 20.63 -9.50
CA GLU A 167 2.68 20.55 -10.03
C GLU A 167 3.43 19.35 -9.47
N MET A 168 3.35 19.13 -8.15
CA MET A 168 3.93 17.97 -7.46
C MET A 168 3.35 16.68 -8.01
N LEU A 169 2.02 16.59 -8.15
CA LEU A 169 1.34 15.43 -8.70
C LEU A 169 1.76 15.15 -10.15
N GLY A 170 1.80 16.19 -10.98
CA GLY A 170 2.28 16.10 -12.36
C GLY A 170 3.72 15.59 -12.45
N GLU A 171 4.62 15.99 -11.54
CA GLU A 171 5.98 15.47 -11.47
C GLU A 171 6.00 13.99 -11.03
N GLY A 172 5.17 13.61 -10.04
CA GLY A 172 5.01 12.23 -9.61
C GLY A 172 4.57 11.32 -10.75
N ILE A 173 3.58 11.74 -11.53
CA ILE A 173 3.10 11.01 -12.72
C ILE A 173 4.22 10.86 -13.76
N ARG A 174 4.96 11.93 -14.03
CA ARG A 174 6.11 11.87 -14.95
C ARG A 174 7.19 10.91 -14.47
N LYS A 175 7.45 10.84 -13.16
CA LYS A 175 8.40 9.85 -12.59
C LYS A 175 7.89 8.43 -12.77
N ALA A 176 6.61 8.18 -12.46
CA ALA A 176 6.00 6.86 -12.63
C ALA A 176 6.07 6.35 -14.07
N ASN A 177 5.87 7.23 -15.05
CA ASN A 177 5.88 6.88 -16.47
C ASN A 177 7.28 6.66 -17.07
N ARG A 178 8.37 6.84 -16.29
CA ARG A 178 9.75 6.59 -16.74
C ARG A 178 10.27 5.19 -16.43
N VAL A 179 9.49 4.36 -15.76
CA VAL A 179 9.88 3.00 -15.33
C VAL A 179 9.63 1.97 -16.43
#